data_774b9060296444227a3bbd8c4fada286
#
_entry.id   774b9060296444227a3bbd8c4fada286
#
_cell.length_a   1.000
_cell.length_b   1.000
_cell.length_c   1.000
_cell.angle_alpha   90.00
_cell.angle_beta   90.00
_cell.angle_gamma   90.00
#
_symmetry.space_group_name_H-M   'P 1'
#
loop_
_entity.id
_entity.type
_entity.pdbx_description
1 polymer ?
#
loop_
_entity_poly.entity_id
_entity_poly.type
_entity_poly.pdbx_seq_one_letter_code
_entity_poly.pdbx_strand_id
1 'polypeptide(L)'
;MFVAAGQFVVSSVWEKNAQVCVSLMAQAAGRGVSLLVLPEGILARDDIDLDLPIRAAQPLDGAFMTRLQEESAHNNMTTIFTILVPSTPGRAVNMLVALRAGHIVARYAKLHLYDAFSMQESQSIDAGTVIAPVLDVEGVKVGLMTCYDLRFPDMALALALQGADVLVLPTGWVRGPLKEQQWSTLLAARALDTTCYMIAAGECGNRNIGQSRIIDPLGVTIAAAADRPALIVAEIFRERIDQVREQLPLLQQRRFAPPQLL
;
A
#
# COMPACT_ATOMS: atom_id res chain seq x y z
N MET A 1 8.89 -16.41 3.20
CA MET A 1 8.83 -15.45 2.07
C MET A 1 9.41 -14.12 2.50
N PHE A 2 10.37 -13.56 1.74
CA PHE A 2 10.87 -12.21 2.02
C PHE A 2 9.93 -11.15 1.45
N VAL A 3 9.62 -10.15 2.28
CA VAL A 3 8.77 -9.01 1.93
C VAL A 3 9.49 -7.70 2.22
N ALA A 4 9.15 -6.63 1.52
CA ALA A 4 9.79 -5.35 1.68
C ALA A 4 8.81 -4.18 1.59
N ALA A 5 9.16 -3.06 2.26
CA ALA A 5 8.55 -1.76 2.04
C ALA A 5 9.64 -0.75 1.64
N GLY A 6 9.45 -0.13 0.48
CA GLY A 6 10.31 0.94 -0.01
C GLY A 6 9.74 2.30 0.38
N GLN A 7 10.57 3.17 0.96
CA GLN A 7 10.22 4.49 1.41
C GLN A 7 11.07 5.53 0.71
N PHE A 8 10.45 6.54 0.10
CA PHE A 8 11.17 7.63 -0.56
C PHE A 8 10.33 8.92 -0.58
N VAL A 9 10.96 10.02 -0.97
CA VAL A 9 10.31 11.31 -1.20
C VAL A 9 9.84 11.36 -2.65
N VAL A 10 8.54 11.49 -2.87
CA VAL A 10 7.98 11.68 -4.21
C VAL A 10 8.25 13.12 -4.65
N SER A 11 8.94 13.29 -5.77
CA SER A 11 9.26 14.58 -6.37
C SER A 11 8.21 15.03 -7.38
N SER A 12 8.29 16.28 -7.81
CA SER A 12 7.43 16.83 -8.87
C SER A 12 7.75 16.30 -10.28
N VAL A 13 8.86 15.56 -10.45
CA VAL A 13 9.33 15.04 -11.73
C VAL A 13 9.16 13.54 -11.77
N TRP A 14 8.20 13.07 -12.57
CA TRP A 14 7.84 11.66 -12.62
C TRP A 14 8.98 10.72 -13.07
N GLU A 15 9.86 11.18 -13.95
CA GLU A 15 11.02 10.40 -14.42
C GLU A 15 11.99 10.08 -13.29
N LYS A 16 12.20 11.03 -12.36
CA LYS A 16 13.01 10.81 -11.16
C LYS A 16 12.35 9.79 -10.23
N ASN A 17 11.04 9.89 -10.05
CA ASN A 17 10.29 8.94 -9.23
C ASN A 17 10.32 7.54 -9.84
N ALA A 18 10.14 7.40 -11.15
CA ALA A 18 10.27 6.13 -11.86
C ALA A 18 11.67 5.52 -11.66
N GLN A 19 12.73 6.34 -11.73
CA GLN A 19 14.10 5.87 -11.50
C GLN A 19 14.31 5.38 -10.07
N VAL A 20 13.75 6.05 -9.06
CA VAL A 20 13.80 5.61 -7.66
C VAL A 20 13.05 4.28 -7.50
N CYS A 21 11.85 4.15 -8.09
CA CYS A 21 11.08 2.90 -8.06
C CYS A 21 11.87 1.75 -8.68
N VAL A 22 12.41 1.91 -9.89
CA VAL A 22 13.26 0.93 -10.57
C VAL A 22 14.45 0.51 -9.69
N SER A 23 15.14 1.49 -9.07
CA SER A 23 16.25 1.20 -8.16
C SER A 23 15.82 0.39 -6.94
N LEU A 24 14.66 0.72 -6.31
CA LEU A 24 14.13 -0.04 -5.17
C LEU A 24 13.69 -1.44 -5.59
N MET A 25 13.07 -1.60 -6.77
CA MET A 25 12.68 -2.90 -7.33
C MET A 25 13.90 -3.78 -7.55
N ALA A 26 14.96 -3.27 -8.20
CA ALA A 26 16.21 -3.99 -8.41
C ALA A 26 16.90 -4.39 -7.10
N GLN A 27 16.95 -3.47 -6.11
CA GLN A 27 17.53 -3.76 -4.79
C GLN A 27 16.73 -4.83 -4.04
N ALA A 28 15.39 -4.78 -4.07
CA ALA A 28 14.53 -5.77 -3.43
C ALA A 28 14.68 -7.15 -4.10
N ALA A 29 14.65 -7.20 -5.43
CA ALA A 29 14.86 -8.44 -6.18
C ALA A 29 16.23 -9.06 -5.90
N GLY A 30 17.30 -8.25 -5.83
CA GLY A 30 18.65 -8.69 -5.47
C GLY A 30 18.77 -9.24 -4.04
N ARG A 31 17.78 -9.01 -3.18
CA ARG A 31 17.68 -9.54 -1.80
C ARG A 31 16.69 -10.73 -1.70
N GLY A 32 16.21 -11.25 -2.83
CA GLY A 32 15.26 -12.36 -2.85
C GLY A 32 13.86 -12.01 -2.34
N VAL A 33 13.47 -10.74 -2.41
CA VAL A 33 12.12 -10.29 -2.01
C VAL A 33 11.09 -10.80 -3.02
N SER A 34 9.99 -11.37 -2.53
CA SER A 34 8.86 -11.84 -3.34
C SER A 34 7.74 -10.80 -3.44
N LEU A 35 7.62 -9.91 -2.42
CA LEU A 35 6.59 -8.87 -2.35
C LEU A 35 7.21 -7.54 -1.89
N LEU A 36 7.20 -6.54 -2.77
CA LEU A 36 7.62 -5.17 -2.50
C LEU A 36 6.40 -4.24 -2.49
N VAL A 37 6.27 -3.42 -1.44
CA VAL A 37 5.27 -2.35 -1.36
C VAL A 37 5.99 -1.00 -1.45
N LEU A 38 5.55 -0.11 -2.34
CA LEU A 38 6.02 1.26 -2.49
C LEU A 38 4.91 2.24 -2.05
N PRO A 39 5.21 3.54 -1.84
CA PRO A 39 4.25 4.50 -1.32
C PRO A 39 3.05 4.78 -2.23
N GLU A 40 2.16 5.67 -1.74
CA GLU A 40 0.98 6.15 -2.46
C GLU A 40 1.31 7.34 -3.35
N GLY A 41 0.66 7.37 -4.55
CA GLY A 41 0.70 8.52 -5.46
C GLY A 41 2.11 8.82 -5.99
N ILE A 42 2.87 7.77 -6.30
CA ILE A 42 4.31 7.86 -6.61
C ILE A 42 4.65 8.47 -7.97
N LEU A 43 3.64 8.92 -8.72
CA LEU A 43 3.86 9.48 -10.05
C LEU A 43 4.50 10.87 -9.97
N ALA A 44 3.87 11.83 -9.30
CA ALA A 44 4.41 13.16 -9.06
C ALA A 44 3.73 13.83 -7.87
N ARG A 45 4.48 14.60 -7.09
CA ARG A 45 3.97 15.40 -5.98
C ARG A 45 4.81 16.66 -5.78
N ASP A 46 4.16 17.71 -5.32
CA ASP A 46 4.82 18.96 -4.95
C ASP A 46 4.24 19.49 -3.63
N ASP A 47 5.07 20.12 -2.81
CA ASP A 47 4.65 20.66 -1.51
C ASP A 47 3.87 21.99 -1.63
N ILE A 48 4.04 22.71 -2.76
CA ILE A 48 3.44 24.02 -3.03
C ILE A 48 2.28 23.86 -4.01
N ASP A 49 2.51 23.17 -5.13
CA ASP A 49 1.52 22.92 -6.17
C ASP A 49 0.72 21.65 -5.89
N LEU A 50 -0.37 21.80 -5.14
CA LEU A 50 -1.20 20.69 -4.69
C LEU A 50 -2.00 20.03 -5.82
N ASP A 51 -2.16 20.71 -6.96
CA ASP A 51 -2.88 20.19 -8.13
C ASP A 51 -1.96 19.43 -9.09
N LEU A 52 -0.64 19.49 -8.88
CA LEU A 52 0.32 18.77 -9.71
C LEU A 52 0.00 17.28 -9.85
N PRO A 53 -0.36 16.52 -8.79
CA PRO A 53 -0.64 15.09 -8.92
C PRO A 53 -1.76 14.79 -9.93
N ILE A 54 -2.80 15.65 -10.00
CA ILE A 54 -3.91 15.51 -10.95
C ILE A 54 -3.45 15.81 -12.36
N ARG A 55 -2.71 16.91 -12.56
CA ARG A 55 -2.23 17.30 -13.90
C ARG A 55 -1.16 16.35 -14.45
N ALA A 56 -0.39 15.72 -13.57
CA ALA A 56 0.63 14.74 -13.92
C ALA A 56 0.08 13.31 -14.05
N ALA A 57 -1.20 13.08 -13.77
CA ALA A 57 -1.81 11.75 -13.85
C ALA A 57 -1.57 11.11 -15.22
N GLN A 58 -1.25 9.82 -15.24
CA GLN A 58 -0.97 9.06 -16.46
C GLN A 58 -1.85 7.81 -16.53
N PRO A 59 -2.24 7.36 -17.73
CA PRO A 59 -2.95 6.11 -17.90
C PRO A 59 -2.05 4.90 -17.55
N LEU A 60 -2.66 3.73 -17.36
CA LEU A 60 -1.95 2.50 -16.99
C LEU A 60 -1.02 1.95 -18.10
N ASP A 61 -1.11 2.47 -19.30
CA ASP A 61 -0.22 2.23 -20.44
C ASP A 61 0.72 3.43 -20.71
N GLY A 62 0.77 4.39 -19.78
CA GLY A 62 1.62 5.57 -19.86
C GLY A 62 3.10 5.29 -19.61
N ALA A 63 3.94 6.29 -19.89
CA ALA A 63 5.40 6.16 -19.82
C ALA A 63 5.94 5.75 -18.44
N PHE A 64 5.33 6.25 -17.35
CA PHE A 64 5.70 5.83 -15.99
C PHE A 64 5.49 4.33 -15.79
N MET A 65 4.30 3.82 -16.13
CA MET A 65 3.96 2.41 -15.98
C MET A 65 4.81 1.52 -16.87
N THR A 66 5.03 1.92 -18.13
CA THR A 66 5.91 1.19 -19.07
C THR A 66 7.28 0.95 -18.46
N ARG A 67 7.88 2.00 -17.87
CA ARG A 67 9.21 1.89 -17.26
C ARG A 67 9.26 0.93 -16.06
N LEU A 68 8.20 0.92 -15.22
CA LEU A 68 8.12 -0.01 -14.09
C LEU A 68 7.82 -1.44 -14.55
N GLN A 69 7.02 -1.60 -15.60
CA GLN A 69 6.75 -2.90 -16.20
C GLN A 69 8.01 -3.52 -16.82
N GLU A 70 8.84 -2.73 -17.51
CA GLU A 70 10.13 -3.17 -18.03
C GLU A 70 11.03 -3.71 -16.92
N GLU A 71 11.17 -2.99 -15.78
CA GLU A 71 11.92 -3.49 -14.63
C GLU A 71 11.29 -4.74 -14.01
N SER A 72 9.97 -4.76 -13.86
CA SER A 72 9.23 -5.90 -13.32
C SER A 72 9.38 -7.17 -14.18
N ALA A 73 9.69 -7.05 -15.46
CA ALA A 73 9.89 -8.18 -16.37
C ALA A 73 11.18 -8.96 -16.08
N HIS A 74 12.12 -8.40 -15.33
CA HIS A 74 13.40 -9.04 -15.02
C HIS A 74 13.32 -10.10 -13.92
N ASN A 75 12.18 -10.21 -13.20
CA ASN A 75 12.01 -11.16 -12.10
C ASN A 75 10.52 -11.42 -11.81
N ASN A 76 10.24 -12.35 -10.89
CA ASN A 76 8.87 -12.73 -10.49
C ASN A 76 8.35 -12.01 -9.23
N MET A 77 9.11 -11.04 -8.69
CA MET A 77 8.67 -10.26 -7.54
C MET A 77 7.38 -9.50 -7.85
N THR A 78 6.45 -9.52 -6.90
CA THR A 78 5.25 -8.67 -6.99
C THR A 78 5.56 -7.30 -6.39
N THR A 79 5.41 -6.22 -7.18
CA THR A 79 5.58 -4.85 -6.71
C THR A 79 4.23 -4.16 -6.66
N ILE A 80 3.86 -3.57 -5.50
CA ILE A 80 2.58 -2.91 -5.25
C ILE A 80 2.81 -1.44 -4.91
N PHE A 81 2.06 -0.54 -5.55
CA PHE A 81 2.12 0.90 -5.36
C PHE A 81 0.83 1.56 -5.82
N THR A 82 0.66 2.88 -5.64
CA THR A 82 -0.44 3.59 -6.29
C THR A 82 0.05 4.72 -7.19
N ILE A 83 -0.73 4.97 -8.25
CA ILE A 83 -0.62 6.15 -9.12
C ILE A 83 -1.97 6.79 -9.33
N LEU A 84 -2.00 8.05 -9.74
CA LEU A 84 -3.21 8.69 -10.23
C LEU A 84 -3.41 8.41 -11.71
N VAL A 85 -4.57 7.85 -12.04
CA VAL A 85 -4.99 7.54 -13.42
C VAL A 85 -6.10 8.51 -13.82
N PRO A 86 -5.99 9.21 -14.97
CA PRO A 86 -7.03 10.14 -15.41
C PRO A 86 -8.40 9.45 -15.52
N SER A 87 -9.46 10.12 -15.09
CA SER A 87 -10.86 9.67 -15.25
C SER A 87 -11.65 10.62 -16.15
N THR A 88 -12.13 11.71 -15.60
CA THR A 88 -12.79 12.79 -16.34
C THR A 88 -11.92 14.06 -16.33
N PRO A 89 -12.20 15.07 -17.18
CA PRO A 89 -11.39 16.29 -17.18
C PRO A 89 -11.24 16.91 -15.78
N GLY A 90 -9.97 17.09 -15.34
CA GLY A 90 -9.65 17.62 -14.02
C GLY A 90 -9.79 16.65 -12.85
N ARG A 91 -10.06 15.37 -13.11
CA ARG A 91 -10.22 14.33 -12.09
C ARG A 91 -9.36 13.09 -12.38
N ALA A 92 -9.10 12.32 -11.35
CA ALA A 92 -8.36 11.07 -11.46
C ALA A 92 -8.94 10.00 -10.50
N VAL A 93 -8.48 8.77 -10.67
CA VAL A 93 -8.67 7.67 -9.71
C VAL A 93 -7.33 7.38 -9.05
N ASN A 94 -7.30 7.24 -7.74
CA ASN A 94 -6.13 6.75 -7.02
C ASN A 94 -6.10 5.22 -7.16
N MET A 95 -5.29 4.75 -8.10
CA MET A 95 -5.25 3.34 -8.52
C MET A 95 -4.05 2.63 -7.89
N LEU A 96 -4.31 1.67 -7.00
CA LEU A 96 -3.32 0.70 -6.59
C LEU A 96 -3.12 -0.31 -7.73
N VAL A 97 -1.86 -0.59 -8.02
CA VAL A 97 -1.42 -1.53 -9.06
C VAL A 97 -0.49 -2.56 -8.44
N ALA A 98 -0.68 -3.82 -8.79
CA ALA A 98 0.28 -4.89 -8.55
C ALA A 98 0.91 -5.31 -9.88
N LEU A 99 2.25 -5.20 -9.97
CA LEU A 99 3.06 -5.64 -11.11
C LEU A 99 3.76 -6.96 -10.78
N ARG A 100 3.81 -7.88 -11.74
CA ARG A 100 4.61 -9.11 -11.69
C ARG A 100 5.03 -9.51 -13.10
N ALA A 101 6.29 -9.84 -13.29
CA ALA A 101 6.83 -10.31 -14.57
C ALA A 101 6.42 -9.43 -15.76
N GLY A 102 6.47 -8.09 -15.60
CA GLY A 102 6.12 -7.10 -16.62
C GLY A 102 4.62 -6.86 -16.81
N HIS A 103 3.74 -7.52 -16.06
CA HIS A 103 2.29 -7.43 -16.22
C HIS A 103 1.59 -6.85 -14.99
N ILE A 104 0.48 -6.14 -15.22
CA ILE A 104 -0.46 -5.78 -14.16
C ILE A 104 -1.28 -7.03 -13.80
N VAL A 105 -1.10 -7.55 -12.58
CA VAL A 105 -1.78 -8.76 -12.10
C VAL A 105 -2.96 -8.46 -11.18
N ALA A 106 -3.03 -7.25 -10.60
CA ALA A 106 -4.18 -6.78 -9.83
C ALA A 106 -4.27 -5.26 -9.86
N ARG A 107 -5.49 -4.74 -9.66
CA ARG A 107 -5.81 -3.31 -9.55
C ARG A 107 -6.85 -3.10 -8.46
N TYR A 108 -6.73 -1.98 -7.75
CA TYR A 108 -7.71 -1.56 -6.76
C TYR A 108 -7.85 -0.04 -6.80
N ALA A 109 -9.03 0.48 -7.08
CA ALA A 109 -9.35 1.89 -6.96
C ALA A 109 -9.67 2.20 -5.48
N LYS A 110 -8.98 3.18 -4.89
CA LYS A 110 -9.14 3.56 -3.48
C LYS A 110 -10.61 3.83 -3.15
N LEU A 111 -11.15 3.13 -2.14
CA LEU A 111 -12.55 3.27 -1.71
C LEU A 111 -12.74 4.50 -0.83
N HIS A 112 -11.90 4.66 0.20
CA HIS A 112 -12.05 5.72 1.20
C HIS A 112 -11.16 6.91 0.85
N LEU A 113 -11.77 7.96 0.36
CA LEU A 113 -11.07 9.20 0.03
C LEU A 113 -10.80 10.02 1.30
N TYR A 114 -9.65 10.72 1.33
CA TYR A 114 -9.20 11.46 2.50
C TYR A 114 -9.89 12.82 2.59
N ASP A 115 -11.15 12.83 3.03
CA ASP A 115 -11.94 14.02 3.32
C ASP A 115 -11.93 14.28 4.82
N ALA A 116 -10.76 14.66 5.35
CA ALA A 116 -10.56 14.89 6.78
C ALA A 116 -9.39 15.86 7.03
N PHE A 117 -9.37 16.49 8.21
CA PHE A 117 -8.29 17.41 8.62
C PHE A 117 -8.02 18.52 7.59
N SER A 118 -9.09 19.13 7.08
CA SER A 118 -9.06 20.18 6.06
C SER A 118 -8.58 19.74 4.67
N MET A 119 -8.42 18.44 4.44
CA MET A 119 -8.21 17.86 3.12
C MET A 119 -9.54 17.40 2.53
N GLN A 120 -9.70 17.49 1.22
CA GLN A 120 -10.89 17.05 0.48
C GLN A 120 -10.45 16.36 -0.81
N GLU A 121 -9.99 15.12 -0.69
CA GLU A 121 -9.52 14.32 -1.82
C GLU A 121 -10.64 14.09 -2.85
N SER A 122 -11.90 14.00 -2.41
CA SER A 122 -13.08 13.79 -3.27
C SER A 122 -13.35 14.93 -4.27
N GLN A 123 -12.75 16.11 -4.07
CA GLN A 123 -12.89 17.21 -5.05
C GLN A 123 -12.25 16.89 -6.40
N SER A 124 -11.19 16.10 -6.41
CA SER A 124 -10.41 15.79 -7.62
C SER A 124 -10.18 14.30 -7.87
N ILE A 125 -10.52 13.45 -6.91
CA ILE A 125 -10.39 11.99 -7.03
C ILE A 125 -11.77 11.35 -7.04
N ASP A 126 -11.95 10.36 -7.90
CA ASP A 126 -13.14 9.49 -7.95
C ASP A 126 -12.90 8.25 -7.09
N ALA A 127 -13.84 7.95 -6.18
CA ALA A 127 -13.77 6.78 -5.33
C ALA A 127 -13.96 5.48 -6.12
N GLY A 128 -13.29 4.41 -5.69
CA GLY A 128 -13.61 3.06 -6.11
C GLY A 128 -14.97 2.59 -5.59
N THR A 129 -15.47 1.49 -6.15
CA THR A 129 -16.79 0.93 -5.82
C THR A 129 -16.74 -0.54 -5.45
N VAL A 130 -15.54 -1.14 -5.45
CA VAL A 130 -15.37 -2.58 -5.16
C VAL A 130 -14.11 -2.82 -4.33
N ILE A 131 -14.19 -3.80 -3.43
CA ILE A 131 -13.02 -4.37 -2.77
C ILE A 131 -12.34 -5.31 -3.76
N ALA A 132 -11.04 -5.14 -4.00
CA ALA A 132 -10.30 -6.05 -4.86
C ALA A 132 -10.24 -7.47 -4.25
N PRO A 133 -10.33 -8.52 -5.05
CA PRO A 133 -10.07 -9.87 -4.57
C PRO A 133 -8.61 -9.98 -4.08
N VAL A 134 -8.38 -10.88 -3.11
CA VAL A 134 -7.03 -11.13 -2.61
C VAL A 134 -6.12 -11.68 -3.71
N LEU A 135 -4.90 -11.16 -3.75
CA LEU A 135 -3.88 -11.55 -4.73
C LEU A 135 -3.03 -12.69 -4.17
N ASP A 136 -2.79 -13.74 -4.94
CA ASP A 136 -1.84 -14.78 -4.57
C ASP A 136 -0.39 -14.38 -4.90
N VAL A 137 0.50 -14.46 -3.91
CA VAL A 137 1.94 -14.27 -4.05
C VAL A 137 2.64 -15.47 -3.39
N GLU A 138 3.10 -16.42 -4.18
CA GLU A 138 3.79 -17.64 -3.71
C GLU A 138 2.98 -18.42 -2.65
N GLY A 139 1.64 -18.50 -2.82
CA GLY A 139 0.75 -19.18 -1.89
C GLY A 139 0.31 -18.36 -0.69
N VAL A 140 0.80 -17.13 -0.53
CA VAL A 140 0.37 -16.16 0.49
C VAL A 140 -0.69 -15.23 -0.11
N LYS A 141 -1.82 -15.10 0.55
CA LYS A 141 -2.94 -14.25 0.11
C LYS A 141 -2.76 -12.82 0.57
N VAL A 142 -2.71 -11.89 -0.36
CA VAL A 142 -2.44 -10.46 -0.12
C VAL A 142 -3.70 -9.63 -0.34
N GLY A 143 -4.17 -8.96 0.71
CA GLY A 143 -5.28 -7.99 0.66
C GLY A 143 -4.76 -6.58 0.36
N LEU A 144 -5.44 -5.87 -0.53
CA LEU A 144 -5.02 -4.57 -1.07
C LEU A 144 -5.78 -3.44 -0.38
N MET A 145 -5.05 -2.52 0.26
CA MET A 145 -5.57 -1.31 0.89
C MET A 145 -4.71 -0.10 0.49
N THR A 146 -5.26 1.10 0.56
CA THR A 146 -4.52 2.34 0.27
C THR A 146 -4.74 3.37 1.39
N CYS A 147 -3.67 3.79 2.05
CA CYS A 147 -3.59 4.96 2.94
C CYS A 147 -4.79 5.10 3.91
N TYR A 148 -5.77 5.93 3.56
CA TYR A 148 -6.93 6.25 4.41
C TYR A 148 -7.81 5.04 4.71
N ASP A 149 -7.79 3.99 3.88
CA ASP A 149 -8.48 2.72 4.14
C ASP A 149 -8.07 2.11 5.50
N LEU A 150 -6.86 2.42 5.98
CA LEU A 150 -6.37 1.99 7.30
C LEU A 150 -7.31 2.38 8.45
N ARG A 151 -8.06 3.49 8.32
CA ARG A 151 -8.97 3.97 9.35
C ARG A 151 -10.29 3.19 9.42
N PHE A 152 -10.56 2.36 8.44
CA PHE A 152 -11.79 1.61 8.30
C PHE A 152 -11.55 0.12 8.62
N PRO A 153 -11.85 -0.31 9.85
CA PRO A 153 -11.64 -1.71 10.26
C PRO A 153 -12.42 -2.70 9.41
N ASP A 154 -13.59 -2.29 8.92
CA ASP A 154 -14.45 -3.13 8.08
C ASP A 154 -13.77 -3.53 6.78
N MET A 155 -12.98 -2.64 6.18
CA MET A 155 -12.18 -2.93 4.98
C MET A 155 -11.15 -4.03 5.24
N ALA A 156 -10.36 -3.88 6.31
CA ALA A 156 -9.35 -4.87 6.69
C ALA A 156 -10.00 -6.22 7.05
N LEU A 157 -11.13 -6.19 7.78
CA LEU A 157 -11.90 -7.39 8.13
C LEU A 157 -12.46 -8.08 6.88
N ALA A 158 -13.01 -7.33 5.93
CA ALA A 158 -13.54 -7.90 4.68
C ALA A 158 -12.45 -8.64 3.90
N LEU A 159 -11.24 -8.08 3.80
CA LEU A 159 -10.09 -8.72 3.16
C LEU A 159 -9.63 -9.97 3.91
N ALA A 160 -9.56 -9.92 5.25
CA ALA A 160 -9.22 -11.09 6.06
C ALA A 160 -10.24 -12.23 5.89
N LEU A 161 -11.53 -11.90 5.76
CA LEU A 161 -12.61 -12.88 5.51
C LEU A 161 -12.58 -13.46 4.09
N GLN A 162 -11.97 -12.74 3.13
CA GLN A 162 -11.64 -13.28 1.81
C GLN A 162 -10.41 -14.21 1.84
N GLY A 163 -9.81 -14.39 3.02
CA GLY A 163 -8.66 -15.26 3.24
C GLY A 163 -7.30 -14.56 3.16
N ALA A 164 -7.23 -13.23 3.26
CA ALA A 164 -5.95 -12.54 3.30
C ALA A 164 -5.07 -13.02 4.47
N ASP A 165 -3.80 -13.21 4.18
CA ASP A 165 -2.72 -13.55 5.11
C ASP A 165 -1.85 -12.31 5.41
N VAL A 166 -1.80 -11.41 4.45
CA VAL A 166 -1.05 -10.15 4.48
C VAL A 166 -1.96 -9.03 4.00
N LEU A 167 -1.93 -7.89 4.68
CA LEU A 167 -2.54 -6.65 4.23
C LEU A 167 -1.42 -5.69 3.80
N VAL A 168 -1.51 -5.14 2.59
CA VAL A 168 -0.55 -4.15 2.09
C VAL A 168 -1.17 -2.77 2.07
N LEU A 169 -0.34 -1.74 2.32
CA LEU A 169 -0.78 -0.36 2.44
C LEU A 169 0.25 0.63 1.86
N PRO A 170 0.24 0.90 0.55
CA PRO A 170 0.82 2.11 -0.01
C PRO A 170 0.22 3.35 0.66
N THR A 171 1.04 4.32 1.09
CA THR A 171 0.52 5.49 1.81
C THR A 171 1.37 6.75 1.62
N GLY A 172 0.68 7.90 1.67
CA GLY A 172 1.23 9.23 1.87
C GLY A 172 0.69 9.84 3.17
N TRP A 173 1.07 9.30 4.35
CA TRP A 173 0.51 9.71 5.63
C TRP A 173 1.00 11.09 6.04
N VAL A 174 0.10 12.08 5.95
CA VAL A 174 0.41 13.50 6.16
C VAL A 174 0.78 13.75 7.63
N ARG A 175 1.84 14.57 7.85
CA ARG A 175 2.26 15.05 9.17
C ARG A 175 1.15 15.86 9.83
N GLY A 176 1.18 15.92 11.15
CA GLY A 176 0.26 16.70 11.97
C GLY A 176 0.22 16.20 13.41
N PRO A 177 -0.53 16.85 14.29
CA PRO A 177 -0.63 16.44 15.69
C PRO A 177 -1.05 14.97 15.83
N LEU A 178 -0.27 14.20 16.59
CA LEU A 178 -0.50 12.77 16.89
C LEU A 178 -0.57 11.84 15.68
N LYS A 179 -0.15 12.29 14.48
CA LYS A 179 -0.26 11.49 13.26
C LYS A 179 0.61 10.24 13.29
N GLU A 180 1.82 10.33 13.85
CA GLU A 180 2.74 9.18 14.03
C GLU A 180 2.18 8.17 15.03
N GLN A 181 1.55 8.64 16.12
CA GLN A 181 0.90 7.77 17.08
C GLN A 181 -0.31 7.06 16.46
N GLN A 182 -1.18 7.80 15.75
CA GLN A 182 -2.32 7.22 15.04
C GLN A 182 -1.86 6.17 14.02
N TRP A 183 -0.80 6.46 13.26
CA TRP A 183 -0.22 5.55 12.30
C TRP A 183 0.19 4.23 12.93
N SER A 184 1.04 4.28 13.98
CA SER A 184 1.52 3.08 14.65
C SER A 184 0.39 2.28 15.32
N THR A 185 -0.57 2.98 15.96
CA THR A 185 -1.71 2.34 16.63
C THR A 185 -2.62 1.64 15.63
N LEU A 186 -2.98 2.31 14.52
CA LEU A 186 -3.90 1.73 13.53
C LEU A 186 -3.28 0.55 12.78
N LEU A 187 -2.00 0.63 12.43
CA LEU A 187 -1.31 -0.50 11.78
C LEU A 187 -1.29 -1.74 12.68
N ALA A 188 -0.91 -1.58 13.94
CA ALA A 188 -0.91 -2.68 14.91
C ALA A 188 -2.33 -3.23 15.14
N ALA A 189 -3.33 -2.33 15.26
CA ALA A 189 -4.73 -2.74 15.42
C ALA A 189 -5.20 -3.58 14.22
N ARG A 190 -4.91 -3.16 12.96
CA ARG A 190 -5.33 -3.96 11.80
C ARG A 190 -4.68 -5.32 11.75
N ALA A 191 -3.39 -5.44 12.11
CA ALA A 191 -2.74 -6.75 12.22
C ALA A 191 -3.41 -7.63 13.28
N LEU A 192 -3.68 -7.07 14.48
CA LEU A 192 -4.35 -7.78 15.59
C LEU A 192 -5.78 -8.18 15.26
N ASP A 193 -6.59 -7.26 14.75
CA ASP A 193 -8.03 -7.49 14.47
C ASP A 193 -8.24 -8.57 13.41
N THR A 194 -7.29 -8.71 12.48
CA THR A 194 -7.40 -9.60 11.32
C THR A 194 -6.50 -10.83 11.41
N THR A 195 -5.59 -10.86 12.38
CA THR A 195 -4.53 -11.89 12.46
C THR A 195 -3.74 -12.04 11.15
N CYS A 196 -3.49 -10.92 10.47
CA CYS A 196 -2.70 -10.83 9.23
C CYS A 196 -1.37 -10.11 9.49
N TYR A 197 -0.34 -10.40 8.69
CA TYR A 197 0.77 -9.47 8.57
C TYR A 197 0.31 -8.14 7.98
N MET A 198 0.97 -7.04 8.34
CA MET A 198 0.72 -5.72 7.76
C MET A 198 2.02 -5.19 7.17
N ILE A 199 2.00 -4.80 5.87
CA ILE A 199 3.14 -4.20 5.18
C ILE A 199 2.73 -2.81 4.71
N ALA A 200 3.22 -1.78 5.38
CA ALA A 200 2.89 -0.39 5.08
C ALA A 200 4.10 0.35 4.56
N ALA A 201 4.01 0.89 3.35
CA ALA A 201 5.04 1.71 2.72
C ALA A 201 4.62 3.18 2.74
N GLY A 202 5.33 3.99 3.53
CA GLY A 202 5.07 5.41 3.69
C GLY A 202 5.94 6.27 2.78
N GLU A 203 5.35 7.27 2.13
CA GLU A 203 6.13 8.38 1.59
C GLU A 203 6.76 9.16 2.74
N CYS A 204 8.03 9.52 2.61
CA CYS A 204 8.72 10.42 3.55
C CYS A 204 8.93 11.81 2.93
N GLY A 205 9.31 12.78 3.74
CA GLY A 205 9.57 14.15 3.29
C GLY A 205 8.98 15.20 4.22
N ASN A 206 8.84 16.43 3.73
CA ASN A 206 8.36 17.53 4.55
C ASN A 206 6.89 17.36 4.97
N ARG A 207 6.05 16.86 4.10
CA ARG A 207 4.60 16.71 4.33
C ARG A 207 4.22 15.36 4.93
N ASN A 208 4.98 14.31 4.65
CA ASN A 208 4.62 12.93 5.02
C ASN A 208 5.59 12.37 6.06
N ILE A 209 5.10 11.49 6.93
CA ILE A 209 5.85 11.00 8.09
C ILE A 209 6.91 9.95 7.74
N GLY A 210 6.80 9.27 6.59
CA GLY A 210 7.56 8.05 6.35
C GLY A 210 7.09 6.92 7.24
N GLN A 211 7.98 6.43 8.10
CA GLN A 211 7.72 5.38 9.11
C GLN A 211 7.09 4.11 8.54
N SER A 212 7.58 3.68 7.36
CA SER A 212 7.19 2.38 6.80
C SER A 212 7.41 1.25 7.80
N ARG A 213 6.49 0.28 7.85
CA ARG A 213 6.52 -0.80 8.84
C ARG A 213 6.10 -2.13 8.23
N ILE A 214 6.70 -3.20 8.77
CA ILE A 214 6.24 -4.57 8.60
C ILE A 214 5.88 -5.09 10.00
N ILE A 215 4.65 -5.57 10.16
CA ILE A 215 4.07 -5.92 11.46
C ILE A 215 3.56 -7.36 11.38
N ASP A 216 3.81 -8.16 12.41
CA ASP A 216 3.37 -9.53 12.50
C ASP A 216 1.87 -9.65 12.89
N PRO A 217 1.23 -10.82 12.77
CA PRO A 217 -0.19 -11.00 13.11
C PRO A 217 -0.57 -10.73 14.57
N LEU A 218 0.39 -10.58 15.48
CA LEU A 218 0.17 -10.16 16.87
C LEU A 218 0.47 -8.67 17.11
N GLY A 219 0.55 -7.86 16.04
CA GLY A 219 0.75 -6.43 16.15
C GLY A 219 2.18 -5.99 16.45
N VAL A 220 3.15 -6.91 16.44
CA VAL A 220 4.57 -6.61 16.73
C VAL A 220 5.25 -6.10 15.46
N THR A 221 5.88 -4.93 15.55
CA THR A 221 6.70 -4.40 14.44
C THR A 221 7.98 -5.22 14.33
N ILE A 222 8.15 -5.90 13.18
CA ILE A 222 9.34 -6.74 12.89
C ILE A 222 10.37 -6.04 12.02
N ALA A 223 9.98 -4.98 11.28
CA ALA A 223 10.89 -4.05 10.61
C ALA A 223 10.25 -2.67 10.51
N ALA A 224 11.05 -1.62 10.64
CA ALA A 224 10.58 -0.23 10.54
C ALA A 224 11.64 0.70 9.94
N ALA A 225 11.19 1.70 9.18
CA ALA A 225 11.99 2.84 8.76
C ALA A 225 11.69 4.06 9.64
N ALA A 226 12.65 5.00 9.70
CA ALA A 226 12.45 6.32 10.28
C ALA A 226 11.76 7.25 9.25
N ASP A 227 12.14 8.51 9.18
CA ASP A 227 11.54 9.56 8.33
C ASP A 227 12.36 9.86 7.05
N ARG A 228 13.31 8.98 6.69
CA ARG A 228 14.22 9.13 5.53
C ARG A 228 14.04 8.01 4.52
N PRO A 229 14.50 8.17 3.26
CA PRO A 229 14.48 7.10 2.27
C PRO A 229 15.09 5.81 2.80
N ALA A 230 14.42 4.68 2.59
CA ALA A 230 14.83 3.38 3.11
C ALA A 230 14.18 2.23 2.31
N LEU A 231 14.83 1.09 2.31
CA LEU A 231 14.24 -0.21 1.94
C LEU A 231 14.33 -1.12 3.16
N ILE A 232 13.21 -1.35 3.84
CA ILE A 232 13.11 -2.32 4.93
C ILE A 232 12.68 -3.67 4.39
N VAL A 233 13.28 -4.73 4.93
CA VAL A 233 13.02 -6.12 4.53
C VAL A 233 12.77 -6.95 5.78
N ALA A 234 11.81 -7.86 5.71
CA ALA A 234 11.56 -8.87 6.73
C ALA A 234 11.21 -10.20 6.09
N GLU A 235 11.45 -11.29 6.79
CA GLU A 235 10.93 -12.59 6.43
C GLU A 235 9.61 -12.83 7.15
N ILE A 236 8.58 -13.28 6.41
CA ILE A 236 7.30 -13.70 6.94
C ILE A 236 7.07 -15.18 6.72
N PHE A 237 6.32 -15.81 7.64
CA PHE A 237 6.13 -17.26 7.67
C PHE A 237 4.64 -17.59 7.68
N ARG A 238 4.21 -18.49 6.80
CA ARG A 238 2.83 -19.00 6.77
C ARG A 238 2.47 -19.67 8.09
N GLU A 239 3.40 -20.45 8.63
CA GLU A 239 3.24 -21.16 9.90
C GLU A 239 2.95 -20.21 11.07
N ARG A 240 3.50 -18.99 11.03
CA ARG A 240 3.22 -17.95 12.02
C ARG A 240 1.75 -17.51 12.01
N ILE A 241 1.18 -17.35 10.81
CA ILE A 241 -0.22 -16.97 10.65
C ILE A 241 -1.12 -18.09 11.19
N ASP A 242 -0.84 -19.34 10.81
CA ASP A 242 -1.60 -20.51 11.22
C ASP A 242 -1.56 -20.68 12.75
N GLN A 243 -0.38 -20.57 13.38
CA GLN A 243 -0.23 -20.62 14.84
C GLN A 243 -1.02 -19.52 15.55
N VAL A 244 -0.95 -18.27 15.04
CA VAL A 244 -1.71 -17.17 15.65
C VAL A 244 -3.21 -17.39 15.51
N ARG A 245 -3.70 -17.83 14.36
CA ARG A 245 -5.12 -18.10 14.12
C ARG A 245 -5.65 -19.29 14.94
N GLU A 246 -4.80 -20.27 15.23
CA GLU A 246 -5.14 -21.38 16.14
C GLU A 246 -5.27 -20.89 17.59
N GLN A 247 -4.31 -20.07 18.07
CA GLN A 247 -4.31 -19.55 19.44
C GLN A 247 -5.31 -18.43 19.65
N LEU A 248 -5.57 -17.61 18.62
CA LEU A 248 -6.45 -16.45 18.65
C LEU A 248 -7.43 -16.51 17.47
N PRO A 249 -8.46 -17.36 17.51
CA PRO A 249 -9.37 -17.61 16.38
C PRO A 249 -10.43 -16.51 16.21
N LEU A 250 -10.01 -15.23 16.15
CA LEU A 250 -10.88 -14.05 16.11
C LEU A 250 -11.87 -14.09 14.96
N LEU A 251 -11.41 -14.47 13.76
CA LEU A 251 -12.24 -14.51 12.56
C LEU A 251 -13.36 -15.54 12.65
N GLN A 252 -13.18 -16.63 13.44
CA GLN A 252 -14.17 -17.66 13.67
C GLN A 252 -15.14 -17.30 14.81
N GLN A 253 -14.67 -16.54 15.81
CA GLN A 253 -15.44 -16.16 17.00
C GLN A 253 -16.34 -14.95 16.80
N ARG A 254 -16.35 -14.35 15.62
CA ARG A 254 -17.18 -13.18 15.30
C ARG A 254 -18.67 -13.49 15.54
N ARG A 255 -19.38 -12.45 16.00
CA ARG A 255 -20.83 -12.50 16.24
C ARG A 255 -21.61 -11.59 15.27
N PHE A 256 -20.89 -10.72 14.54
CA PHE A 256 -21.47 -9.84 13.53
C PHE A 256 -21.33 -10.42 12.13
N ALA A 257 -22.24 -10.08 11.24
CA ALA A 257 -22.16 -10.44 9.82
C ALA A 257 -20.87 -9.87 9.19
N PRO A 258 -20.37 -10.46 8.08
CA PRO A 258 -19.31 -9.84 7.31
C PRO A 258 -19.68 -8.42 6.88
N PRO A 259 -18.72 -7.47 6.88
CA PRO A 259 -18.97 -6.15 6.33
C PRO A 259 -19.42 -6.24 4.87
N GLN A 260 -20.34 -5.36 4.49
CA GLN A 260 -20.82 -5.22 3.11
C GLN A 260 -20.56 -3.78 2.64
N LEU A 261 -20.10 -3.63 1.42
CA LEU A 261 -19.94 -2.34 0.79
C LEU A 261 -21.35 -1.76 0.49
N LEU A 262 -21.52 -0.46 0.80
CA LEU A 262 -22.79 0.26 0.61
C LEU A 262 -23.05 0.58 -0.85
#